data_81ba3567cc5251ff42b1e1296d9be81d
#
_entry.id   81ba3567cc5251ff42b1e1296d9be81d
#
_cell.length_a   1.000
_cell.length_b   1.000
_cell.length_c   1.000
_cell.angle_alpha   90.00
_cell.angle_beta   90.00
_cell.angle_gamma   90.00
#
_symmetry.space_group_name_H-M   'P 1'
#
loop_
_entity.id
_entity.type
_entity.pdbx_description
1 polymer ?
#
loop_
_entity_poly.entity_id
_entity_poly.type
_entity_poly.pdbx_seq_one_letter_code
_entity_poly.pdbx_strand_id
1 'polypeptide(L)'
;ASCLVGSEMCIRDSKNTDSLWIGWSGISNDDLTDKDKLYINKSLKKGRLVGVELCKKEIDEFYFGLSNKCIWPLFHYFIELAKFNEKDWLSYFEVNKKFCKKVIENAALNSTVWVHDYQLLLLPKLIKEVRPDLTVGFFLHIPFPSFEIFRIFPWRIDLLEGMLGSDIIGFHTFDYQRHFLSSVKRILKHEVDFNRVNMGSREVVVNTFPMGIDYSKFHDAAKLHKRQKKSQQSDFKIQLNLHKKSSDDSKLILSIDRLDYTKGVINRMRAFELFLEKNPEYLEKVRLVMLSVASRSNVPEYKKLKKETDEFVGRINGKFATVNWTPIWYYYRQMDFDDLIDLYMISDIAMITPVRDGMNLVAKEF
;
A
#
# COMPACT_ATOMS: atom_id res chain seq x y z
N ALA A 1 5.95 -4.81 10.16
CA ALA A 1 6.47 -3.79 9.26
C ALA A 1 5.99 -3.90 7.80
N SER A 2 5.10 -4.86 7.48
CA SER A 2 4.63 -5.06 6.08
C SER A 2 3.51 -4.11 5.62
N CYS A 3 3.19 -3.07 6.38
CA CYS A 3 2.03 -2.23 6.09
C CYS A 3 2.32 -0.97 5.26
N LEU A 4 3.56 -0.69 4.93
CA LEU A 4 3.93 0.50 4.18
C LEU A 4 4.54 0.10 2.83
N VAL A 5 3.68 -0.21 1.87
CA VAL A 5 4.10 -0.29 0.46
C VAL A 5 4.67 1.08 0.07
N GLY A 6 5.92 1.12 -0.32
CA GLY A 6 6.66 2.37 -0.58
C GLY A 6 7.57 2.84 0.55
N SER A 7 7.36 2.41 1.80
CA SER A 7 8.23 2.78 2.93
C SER A 7 9.67 2.28 2.78
N GLU A 8 9.88 1.12 2.14
CA GLU A 8 11.23 0.59 1.91
C GLU A 8 12.10 1.53 1.06
N MET A 9 11.50 2.17 0.04
CA MET A 9 12.23 3.14 -0.79
C MET A 9 12.54 4.41 0.00
N CYS A 10 11.57 4.94 0.75
CA CYS A 10 11.77 6.11 1.60
C CYS A 10 12.80 5.84 2.71
N ILE A 11 12.75 4.66 3.35
CA ILE A 11 13.73 4.23 4.36
C ILE A 11 15.12 4.02 3.73
N ARG A 12 15.19 3.45 2.52
CA ARG A 12 16.46 3.29 1.80
C ARG A 12 17.13 4.62 1.55
N ASP A 13 16.38 5.57 1.02
CA ASP A 13 16.92 6.89 0.67
C ASP A 13 17.31 7.69 1.90
N SER A 14 16.64 7.47 3.03
CA SER A 14 16.98 8.08 4.32
C SER A 14 18.31 7.58 4.92
N LYS A 15 18.81 6.41 4.53
CA LYS A 15 20.10 5.88 5.02
C LYS A 15 21.30 6.75 4.62
N ASN A 16 21.18 7.51 3.56
CA ASN A 16 22.24 8.38 3.04
C ASN A 16 22.14 9.84 3.55
N THR A 17 21.12 10.14 4.38
CA THR A 17 20.87 11.47 4.94
C THR A 17 20.87 11.41 6.47
N ASP A 18 21.07 12.54 7.11
CA ASP A 18 20.88 12.66 8.57
C ASP A 18 19.38 12.75 8.88
N SER A 19 18.71 11.61 8.77
CA SER A 19 17.26 11.48 8.88
C SER A 19 16.86 10.54 10.01
N LEU A 20 15.66 10.78 10.56
CA LEU A 20 15.03 10.00 11.60
C LEU A 20 13.66 9.53 11.10
N TRP A 21 13.34 8.26 11.30
CA TRP A 21 12.04 7.72 10.97
C TRP A 21 11.17 7.61 12.23
N ILE A 22 9.97 8.22 12.19
CA ILE A 22 9.01 8.18 13.30
C ILE A 22 7.83 7.32 12.86
N GLY A 23 7.52 6.27 13.63
CA GLY A 23 6.46 5.33 13.26
C GLY A 23 5.98 4.45 14.41
N TRP A 24 4.84 3.81 14.18
CA TRP A 24 4.32 2.77 15.06
C TRP A 24 4.98 1.42 14.72
N SER A 25 5.38 0.67 15.75
CA SER A 25 6.09 -0.61 15.59
C SER A 25 5.21 -1.77 15.05
N GLY A 26 3.90 -1.59 14.96
CA GLY A 26 2.95 -2.64 14.61
C GLY A 26 2.48 -3.50 15.79
N ILE A 27 2.99 -3.25 17.00
CA ILE A 27 2.66 -4.01 18.22
C ILE A 27 1.93 -3.09 19.19
N SER A 28 0.96 -3.67 19.94
CA SER A 28 0.29 -2.95 21.02
C SER A 28 1.20 -2.77 22.21
N ASN A 29 1.20 -1.57 22.79
CA ASN A 29 1.93 -1.32 24.03
C ASN A 29 1.41 -2.14 25.23
N ASP A 30 0.14 -2.57 25.15
CA ASP A 30 -0.51 -3.40 26.17
C ASP A 30 0.02 -4.85 26.20
N ASP A 31 0.59 -5.30 25.07
CA ASP A 31 1.14 -6.64 24.92
C ASP A 31 2.64 -6.72 25.30
N LEU A 32 3.27 -5.59 25.68
CA LEU A 32 4.70 -5.48 25.94
C LEU A 32 5.01 -5.39 27.44
N THR A 33 5.94 -6.23 27.89
CA THR A 33 6.55 -6.08 29.20
C THR A 33 7.54 -4.90 29.24
N ASP A 34 7.92 -4.42 30.43
CA ASP A 34 8.91 -3.33 30.53
C ASP A 34 10.27 -3.71 29.93
N LYS A 35 10.64 -5.01 29.98
CA LYS A 35 11.85 -5.54 29.32
C LYS A 35 11.74 -5.43 27.80
N ASP A 36 10.57 -5.77 27.24
CA ASP A 36 10.32 -5.68 25.81
C ASP A 36 10.40 -4.21 25.33
N LYS A 37 9.79 -3.29 26.08
CA LYS A 37 9.85 -1.84 25.80
C LYS A 37 11.29 -1.32 25.79
N LEU A 38 12.08 -1.71 26.77
CA LEU A 38 13.50 -1.32 26.84
C LEU A 38 14.29 -1.91 25.66
N TYR A 39 14.07 -3.16 25.31
CA TYR A 39 14.74 -3.80 24.18
C TYR A 39 14.36 -3.15 22.84
N ILE A 40 13.06 -2.93 22.62
CA ILE A 40 12.54 -2.26 21.41
C ILE A 40 13.13 -0.86 21.29
N ASN A 41 13.07 -0.05 22.35
CA ASN A 41 13.60 1.31 22.34
C ASN A 41 15.10 1.35 22.04
N LYS A 42 15.88 0.42 22.60
CA LYS A 42 17.30 0.30 22.30
C LYS A 42 17.57 -0.08 20.84
N SER A 43 16.76 -0.98 20.29
CA SER A 43 16.86 -1.44 18.89
C SER A 43 16.46 -0.34 17.92
N LEU A 44 15.39 0.39 18.21
CA LEU A 44 14.92 1.52 17.41
C LEU A 44 15.98 2.63 17.34
N LYS A 45 16.58 3.01 18.48
CA LYS A 45 17.64 4.02 18.52
C LYS A 45 18.84 3.66 17.63
N LYS A 46 19.25 2.37 17.60
CA LYS A 46 20.33 1.91 16.70
C LYS A 46 19.97 2.08 15.22
N GLY A 47 18.69 1.93 14.88
CA GLY A 47 18.18 2.08 13.52
C GLY A 47 17.81 3.51 13.13
N ARG A 48 18.05 4.52 13.97
CA ARG A 48 17.54 5.90 13.79
C ARG A 48 16.01 5.95 13.69
N LEU A 49 15.34 5.13 14.49
CA LEU A 49 13.90 5.01 14.52
C LEU A 49 13.34 5.53 15.84
N VAL A 50 12.20 6.20 15.81
CA VAL A 50 11.44 6.64 16.99
C VAL A 50 10.08 5.97 16.99
N GLY A 51 9.78 5.22 18.04
CA GLY A 51 8.50 4.56 18.21
C GLY A 51 7.40 5.49 18.69
N VAL A 52 6.22 5.40 18.07
CA VAL A 52 4.98 5.93 18.61
C VAL A 52 4.21 4.78 19.23
N GLU A 53 4.01 4.85 20.54
CA GLU A 53 3.35 3.80 21.29
C GLU A 53 1.83 3.92 21.20
N LEU A 54 1.16 2.84 20.76
CA LEU A 54 -0.29 2.76 20.67
C LEU A 54 -0.80 1.62 21.56
N CYS A 55 -1.88 1.86 22.30
CA CYS A 55 -2.61 0.84 23.02
C CYS A 55 -3.56 0.08 22.06
N LYS A 56 -4.07 -1.07 22.50
CA LYS A 56 -4.96 -1.89 21.69
C LYS A 56 -6.21 -1.15 21.22
N LYS A 57 -6.80 -0.35 22.11
CA LYS A 57 -7.96 0.50 21.76
C LYS A 57 -7.63 1.48 20.63
N GLU A 58 -6.50 2.16 20.69
CA GLU A 58 -6.07 3.09 19.63
C GLU A 58 -5.80 2.37 18.32
N ILE A 59 -5.21 1.18 18.36
CA ILE A 59 -5.00 0.37 17.16
C ILE A 59 -6.35 -0.02 16.53
N ASP A 60 -7.31 -0.46 17.35
CA ASP A 60 -8.63 -0.88 16.88
C ASP A 60 -9.42 0.30 16.29
N GLU A 61 -9.41 1.49 16.92
CA GLU A 61 -10.19 2.65 16.51
C GLU A 61 -9.48 3.48 15.41
N PHE A 62 -8.17 3.75 15.56
CA PHE A 62 -7.39 4.54 14.60
C PHE A 62 -7.03 3.76 13.35
N TYR A 63 -6.34 2.60 13.53
CA TYR A 63 -5.79 1.85 12.40
C TYR A 63 -6.86 0.98 11.72
N PHE A 64 -7.49 0.07 12.47
CA PHE A 64 -8.55 -0.78 11.91
C PHE A 64 -9.84 -0.01 11.69
N GLY A 65 -10.21 0.93 12.57
CA GLY A 65 -11.40 1.78 12.49
C GLY A 65 -11.29 2.81 11.38
N LEU A 66 -10.96 4.05 11.71
CA LEU A 66 -11.03 5.15 10.75
C LEU A 66 -10.16 4.93 9.52
N SER A 67 -8.91 4.49 9.70
CA SER A 67 -8.00 4.34 8.56
C SER A 67 -8.49 3.25 7.59
N ASN A 68 -8.79 2.05 8.07
CA ASN A 68 -9.02 0.89 7.18
C ASN A 68 -10.49 0.53 6.95
N LYS A 69 -11.43 0.92 7.83
CA LYS A 69 -12.87 0.72 7.60
C LYS A 69 -13.60 1.95 7.08
N CYS A 70 -12.95 3.12 7.07
CA CYS A 70 -13.56 4.36 6.60
C CYS A 70 -12.77 4.98 5.45
N ILE A 71 -11.56 5.50 5.70
CA ILE A 71 -10.77 6.24 4.68
C ILE A 71 -10.36 5.33 3.53
N TRP A 72 -9.82 4.15 3.82
CA TRP A 72 -9.38 3.22 2.78
C TRP A 72 -10.47 2.88 1.76
N PRO A 73 -11.64 2.33 2.16
CA PRO A 73 -12.69 2.02 1.20
C PRO A 73 -13.25 3.27 0.51
N LEU A 74 -13.48 4.37 1.22
CA LEU A 74 -13.99 5.60 0.63
C LEU A 74 -13.07 6.14 -0.46
N PHE A 75 -11.76 6.19 -0.21
CA PHE A 75 -10.79 6.72 -1.17
C PHE A 75 -10.60 5.79 -2.38
N HIS A 76 -10.90 4.51 -2.23
CA HIS A 76 -10.92 3.54 -3.32
C HIS A 76 -12.30 3.36 -3.97
N TYR A 77 -13.29 4.21 -3.66
CA TYR A 77 -14.64 4.22 -4.25
C TYR A 77 -15.53 3.04 -3.84
N PHE A 78 -15.19 2.33 -2.77
CA PHE A 78 -16.04 1.30 -2.16
C PHE A 78 -16.90 1.94 -1.05
N ILE A 79 -17.81 2.83 -1.46
CA ILE A 79 -18.59 3.68 -0.54
C ILE A 79 -19.43 2.82 0.42
N GLU A 80 -19.97 1.71 -0.09
CA GLU A 80 -20.81 0.77 0.67
C GLU A 80 -20.05 0.08 1.82
N LEU A 81 -18.73 0.03 1.73
CA LEU A 81 -17.87 -0.54 2.78
C LEU A 81 -17.41 0.52 3.80
N ALA A 82 -17.52 1.80 3.47
CA ALA A 82 -17.05 2.87 4.34
C ALA A 82 -17.94 3.03 5.56
N LYS A 83 -17.35 2.93 6.76
CA LYS A 83 -18.05 3.06 8.05
C LYS A 83 -17.60 4.32 8.77
N PHE A 84 -18.54 5.25 8.96
CA PHE A 84 -18.29 6.49 9.68
C PHE A 84 -18.63 6.32 11.15
N ASN A 85 -17.64 6.49 12.02
CA ASN A 85 -17.80 6.35 13.47
C ASN A 85 -17.02 7.48 14.17
N GLU A 86 -17.72 8.26 14.99
CA GLU A 86 -17.13 9.40 15.71
C GLU A 86 -16.03 8.97 16.69
N LYS A 87 -16.17 7.81 17.31
CA LYS A 87 -15.17 7.26 18.23
C LYS A 87 -13.84 6.99 17.51
N ASP A 88 -13.94 6.40 16.31
CA ASP A 88 -12.78 6.11 15.48
C ASP A 88 -12.10 7.42 15.02
N TRP A 89 -12.90 8.46 14.73
CA TRP A 89 -12.41 9.79 14.39
C TRP A 89 -11.66 10.45 15.56
N LEU A 90 -12.23 10.44 16.76
CA LEU A 90 -11.58 10.99 17.94
C LEU A 90 -10.25 10.29 18.24
N SER A 91 -10.21 8.97 18.14
CA SER A 91 -8.98 8.20 18.31
C SER A 91 -7.95 8.52 17.21
N TYR A 92 -8.39 8.70 15.98
CA TYR A 92 -7.53 9.12 14.87
C TYR A 92 -6.87 10.49 15.13
N PHE A 93 -7.64 11.43 15.64
CA PHE A 93 -7.15 12.75 16.02
C PHE A 93 -6.10 12.66 17.15
N GLU A 94 -6.39 11.91 18.22
CA GLU A 94 -5.47 11.75 19.36
C GLU A 94 -4.17 11.01 18.95
N VAL A 95 -4.26 10.02 18.07
CA VAL A 95 -3.05 9.35 17.57
C VAL A 95 -2.21 10.30 16.70
N ASN A 96 -2.82 11.12 15.84
CA ASN A 96 -2.10 12.14 15.09
C ASN A 96 -1.39 13.16 16.03
N LYS A 97 -1.99 13.51 17.18
CA LYS A 97 -1.31 14.32 18.22
C LYS A 97 -0.11 13.60 18.82
N LYS A 98 -0.19 12.29 19.06
CA LYS A 98 0.96 11.51 19.55
C LYS A 98 2.12 11.55 18.56
N PHE A 99 1.83 11.41 17.26
CA PHE A 99 2.83 11.56 16.21
C PHE A 99 3.42 12.97 16.20
N CYS A 100 2.58 14.00 16.28
CA CYS A 100 3.02 15.40 16.36
C CYS A 100 3.96 15.62 17.52
N LYS A 101 3.62 15.15 18.73
CA LYS A 101 4.50 15.24 19.91
C LYS A 101 5.88 14.61 19.64
N LYS A 102 5.91 13.42 19.01
CA LYS A 102 7.20 12.76 18.66
C LYS A 102 8.01 13.55 17.63
N VAL A 103 7.34 14.16 16.65
CA VAL A 103 8.01 15.05 15.69
C VAL A 103 8.62 16.25 16.41
N ILE A 104 7.87 16.94 17.26
CA ILE A 104 8.34 18.14 18.00
C ILE A 104 9.52 17.80 18.90
N GLU A 105 9.48 16.66 19.61
CA GLU A 105 10.54 16.20 20.51
C GLU A 105 11.86 15.90 19.77
N ASN A 106 11.82 15.59 18.47
CA ASN A 106 12.97 15.09 17.73
C ASN A 106 13.42 15.98 16.56
N ALA A 107 12.57 16.88 16.07
CA ALA A 107 12.90 17.74 14.93
C ALA A 107 13.80 18.90 15.36
N ALA A 108 14.95 19.02 14.69
CA ALA A 108 15.84 20.17 14.86
C ALA A 108 15.17 21.46 14.31
N LEU A 109 15.75 22.61 14.62
CA LEU A 109 15.29 23.89 14.10
C LEU A 109 15.44 23.92 12.56
N ASN A 110 14.43 24.44 11.88
CA ASN A 110 14.39 24.55 10.41
C ASN A 110 14.57 23.21 9.65
N SER A 111 14.29 22.07 10.29
CA SER A 111 14.37 20.79 9.61
C SER A 111 13.14 20.53 8.72
N THR A 112 13.27 19.54 7.84
CA THR A 112 12.18 19.08 6.97
C THR A 112 11.50 17.86 7.58
N VAL A 113 10.17 17.87 7.63
CA VAL A 113 9.33 16.74 8.03
C VAL A 113 8.58 16.22 6.83
N TRP A 114 8.73 14.94 6.51
CA TRP A 114 8.01 14.31 5.42
C TRP A 114 6.97 13.34 5.97
N VAL A 115 5.70 13.75 5.90
CA VAL A 115 4.55 12.99 6.41
C VAL A 115 4.01 12.08 5.30
N HIS A 116 3.73 10.83 5.64
CA HIS A 116 3.27 9.82 4.69
C HIS A 116 1.88 9.29 5.01
N ASP A 117 1.05 9.24 3.99
CA ASP A 117 -0.12 8.41 3.80
C ASP A 117 -1.35 8.75 4.68
N TYR A 118 -2.44 8.06 4.41
CA TYR A 118 -3.79 8.35 4.90
C TYR A 118 -4.01 8.15 6.40
N GLN A 119 -3.06 7.57 7.11
CA GLN A 119 -3.11 7.48 8.57
C GLN A 119 -2.80 8.82 9.26
N LEU A 120 -2.12 9.75 8.59
CA LEU A 120 -1.54 10.94 9.19
C LEU A 120 -2.01 12.24 8.51
N LEU A 121 -3.26 12.27 8.02
CA LEU A 121 -3.79 13.40 7.26
C LEU A 121 -3.94 14.69 8.08
N LEU A 122 -4.03 14.58 9.42
CA LEU A 122 -4.13 15.74 10.32
C LEU A 122 -2.75 16.23 10.80
N LEU A 123 -1.74 15.39 10.70
CA LEU A 123 -0.42 15.65 11.29
C LEU A 123 0.25 16.91 10.74
N PRO A 124 0.20 17.26 9.44
CA PRO A 124 0.84 18.47 8.93
C PRO A 124 0.36 19.75 9.60
N LYS A 125 -0.97 19.90 9.79
CA LYS A 125 -1.54 21.07 10.47
C LYS A 125 -1.08 21.12 11.93
N LEU A 126 -1.15 20.00 12.65
CA LEU A 126 -0.74 19.93 14.05
C LEU A 126 0.74 20.30 14.23
N ILE A 127 1.61 19.94 13.30
CA ILE A 127 3.03 20.33 13.32
C ILE A 127 3.17 21.85 13.10
N LYS A 128 2.53 22.39 12.06
CA LYS A 128 2.67 23.81 11.69
C LYS A 128 2.16 24.76 12.75
N GLU A 129 1.10 24.39 13.49
CA GLU A 129 0.56 25.17 14.60
C GLU A 129 1.57 25.35 15.75
N VAL A 130 2.44 24.37 15.99
CA VAL A 130 3.40 24.39 17.10
C VAL A 130 4.81 24.76 16.64
N ARG A 131 5.21 24.32 15.45
CA ARG A 131 6.55 24.49 14.86
C ARG A 131 6.44 25.08 13.45
N PRO A 132 6.13 26.37 13.32
CA PRO A 132 6.02 27.04 12.01
C PRO A 132 7.35 27.12 11.26
N ASP A 133 8.47 26.95 11.94
CA ASP A 133 9.83 26.90 11.39
C ASP A 133 10.08 25.65 10.55
N LEU A 134 9.36 24.56 10.77
CA LEU A 134 9.57 23.31 10.05
C LEU A 134 8.97 23.38 8.63
N THR A 135 9.74 22.89 7.66
CA THR A 135 9.19 22.62 6.32
C THR A 135 8.49 21.27 6.33
N VAL A 136 7.20 21.25 5.98
CA VAL A 136 6.39 20.04 6.02
C VAL A 136 5.98 19.61 4.61
N GLY A 137 6.45 18.44 4.18
CA GLY A 137 5.95 17.75 3.01
C GLY A 137 4.95 16.68 3.40
N PHE A 138 3.89 16.50 2.61
CA PHE A 138 2.94 15.40 2.77
C PHE A 138 2.82 14.61 1.47
N PHE A 139 2.77 13.28 1.54
CA PHE A 139 2.53 12.42 0.39
C PHE A 139 1.42 11.42 0.63
N LEU A 140 0.40 11.42 -0.24
CA LEU A 140 -0.69 10.45 -0.19
C LEU A 140 -0.41 9.29 -1.15
N HIS A 141 -0.27 8.08 -0.60
CA HIS A 141 0.02 6.87 -1.38
C HIS A 141 -1.21 6.17 -1.95
N ILE A 142 -2.40 6.53 -1.49
CA ILE A 142 -3.68 6.00 -1.99
C ILE A 142 -4.37 7.01 -2.90
N PRO A 143 -5.39 6.60 -3.68
CA PRO A 143 -6.19 7.53 -4.46
C PRO A 143 -6.76 8.64 -3.59
N PHE A 144 -6.83 9.87 -4.12
CA PHE A 144 -7.72 10.89 -3.57
C PHE A 144 -9.01 10.87 -4.38
N PRO A 145 -10.20 10.70 -3.76
CA PRO A 145 -11.44 10.55 -4.50
C PRO A 145 -11.93 11.85 -5.10
N SER A 146 -12.79 11.76 -6.12
CA SER A 146 -13.48 12.91 -6.67
C SER A 146 -14.29 13.65 -5.60
N PHE A 147 -14.54 14.95 -5.82
CA PHE A 147 -15.34 15.76 -4.90
C PHE A 147 -16.68 15.11 -4.54
N GLU A 148 -17.37 14.48 -5.51
CA GLU A 148 -18.69 13.88 -5.28
C GLU A 148 -18.64 12.70 -4.28
N ILE A 149 -17.54 11.97 -4.26
CA ILE A 149 -17.29 10.91 -3.29
C ILE A 149 -16.76 11.49 -1.97
N PHE A 150 -15.78 12.39 -2.06
CA PHE A 150 -15.15 12.94 -0.87
C PHE A 150 -16.11 13.73 0.01
N ARG A 151 -17.08 14.44 -0.59
CA ARG A 151 -18.07 15.28 0.14
C ARG A 151 -18.91 14.53 1.17
N ILE A 152 -19.04 13.22 1.05
CA ILE A 152 -19.80 12.41 2.01
C ILE A 152 -19.02 12.13 3.30
N PHE A 153 -17.70 12.36 3.32
CA PHE A 153 -16.89 12.19 4.53
C PHE A 153 -17.28 13.24 5.57
N PRO A 154 -17.75 12.84 6.77
CA PRO A 154 -18.25 13.79 7.75
C PRO A 154 -17.22 14.87 8.14
N TRP A 155 -15.99 14.45 8.39
CA TRP A 155 -14.88 15.32 8.85
C TRP A 155 -14.01 15.83 7.69
N ARG A 156 -14.62 16.06 6.53
CA ARG A 156 -13.93 16.48 5.29
C ARG A 156 -13.22 17.83 5.40
N ILE A 157 -13.75 18.74 6.22
CA ILE A 157 -13.15 20.05 6.45
C ILE A 157 -11.84 19.87 7.22
N ASP A 158 -11.90 19.20 8.38
CA ASP A 158 -10.74 18.97 9.23
C ASP A 158 -9.63 18.22 8.48
N LEU A 159 -10.00 17.24 7.63
CA LEU A 159 -9.05 16.46 6.86
C LEU A 159 -8.34 17.32 5.80
N LEU A 160 -9.08 18.16 5.05
CA LEU A 160 -8.47 19.05 4.07
C LEU A 160 -7.57 20.10 4.74
N GLU A 161 -8.02 20.70 5.83
CA GLU A 161 -7.22 21.66 6.62
C GLU A 161 -5.97 20.98 7.20
N GLY A 162 -6.11 19.72 7.65
CA GLY A 162 -5.01 18.90 8.14
C GLY A 162 -3.91 18.75 7.11
N MET A 163 -4.28 18.36 5.90
CA MET A 163 -3.34 18.21 4.77
C MET A 163 -2.76 19.57 4.35
N LEU A 164 -3.57 20.64 4.31
CA LEU A 164 -3.11 22.00 3.96
C LEU A 164 -2.17 22.61 5.01
N GLY A 165 -1.95 21.97 6.15
CA GLY A 165 -0.84 22.30 7.04
C GLY A 165 0.54 22.09 6.40
N SER A 166 0.65 21.35 5.32
CA SER A 166 1.89 21.14 4.57
C SER A 166 2.33 22.37 3.77
N ASP A 167 3.60 22.45 3.42
CA ASP A 167 4.15 23.38 2.44
C ASP A 167 4.05 22.80 1.02
N ILE A 168 4.19 21.47 0.91
CA ILE A 168 4.00 20.73 -0.33
C ILE A 168 3.20 19.45 -0.10
N ILE A 169 2.25 19.17 -1.02
CA ILE A 169 1.44 17.95 -1.02
C ILE A 169 1.70 17.20 -2.33
N GLY A 170 2.06 15.92 -2.21
CA GLY A 170 2.33 15.03 -3.33
C GLY A 170 1.27 13.97 -3.52
N PHE A 171 0.96 13.68 -4.79
CA PHE A 171 0.09 12.59 -5.24
C PHE A 171 0.78 11.75 -6.30
N HIS A 172 0.31 10.53 -6.54
CA HIS A 172 0.85 9.67 -7.59
C HIS A 172 0.44 10.08 -9.00
N THR A 173 -0.77 10.63 -9.16
CA THR A 173 -1.35 10.96 -10.46
C THR A 173 -1.92 12.36 -10.48
N PHE A 174 -1.99 12.94 -11.69
CA PHE A 174 -2.63 14.23 -11.91
C PHE A 174 -4.11 14.24 -11.53
N ASP A 175 -4.83 13.14 -11.73
CA ASP A 175 -6.23 13.05 -11.34
C ASP A 175 -6.43 13.19 -9.83
N TYR A 176 -5.56 12.60 -9.00
CA TYR A 176 -5.67 12.74 -7.55
C TYR A 176 -5.34 14.14 -7.08
N GLN A 177 -4.34 14.78 -7.67
CA GLN A 177 -4.05 16.20 -7.45
C GLN A 177 -5.26 17.07 -7.79
N ARG A 178 -5.84 16.89 -8.99
CA ARG A 178 -7.01 17.63 -9.47
C ARG A 178 -8.24 17.42 -8.57
N HIS A 179 -8.48 16.20 -8.12
CA HIS A 179 -9.59 15.90 -7.20
C HIS A 179 -9.41 16.60 -5.85
N PHE A 180 -8.19 16.60 -5.31
CA PHE A 180 -7.87 17.32 -4.08
C PHE A 180 -8.11 18.82 -4.22
N LEU A 181 -7.52 19.46 -5.23
CA LEU A 181 -7.67 20.89 -5.49
C LEU A 181 -9.15 21.28 -5.71
N SER A 182 -9.91 20.47 -6.45
CA SER A 182 -11.35 20.65 -6.62
C SER A 182 -12.11 20.60 -5.29
N SER A 183 -11.74 19.69 -4.40
CA SER A 183 -12.35 19.56 -3.07
C SER A 183 -12.01 20.77 -2.19
N VAL A 184 -10.76 21.20 -2.17
CA VAL A 184 -10.33 22.41 -1.45
C VAL A 184 -11.12 23.64 -1.91
N LYS A 185 -11.18 23.88 -3.21
CA LYS A 185 -11.92 25.02 -3.78
C LYS A 185 -13.41 24.99 -3.43
N ARG A 186 -14.04 23.82 -3.50
CA ARG A 186 -15.50 23.67 -3.30
C ARG A 186 -15.90 23.66 -1.82
N ILE A 187 -15.12 23.05 -0.95
CA ILE A 187 -15.44 22.86 0.49
C ILE A 187 -14.91 24.03 1.30
N LEU A 188 -13.60 24.36 1.17
CA LEU A 188 -12.96 25.38 2.00
C LEU A 188 -13.03 26.78 1.38
N LYS A 189 -13.44 26.89 0.12
CA LYS A 189 -13.51 28.17 -0.63
C LYS A 189 -12.16 28.90 -0.77
N HIS A 190 -11.04 28.18 -0.60
CA HIS A 190 -9.74 28.77 -0.88
C HIS A 190 -9.56 29.02 -2.39
N GLU A 191 -8.82 30.07 -2.69
CA GLU A 191 -8.37 30.35 -4.05
C GLU A 191 -7.31 29.32 -4.46
N VAL A 192 -7.51 28.76 -5.66
CA VAL A 192 -6.61 27.78 -6.25
C VAL A 192 -6.16 28.31 -7.61
N ASP A 193 -4.86 28.55 -7.74
CA ASP A 193 -4.21 28.90 -9.00
C ASP A 193 -3.27 27.79 -9.45
N PHE A 194 -3.60 27.13 -10.58
CA PHE A 194 -2.93 25.92 -11.07
C PHE A 194 -2.76 24.84 -10.00
N ASN A 195 -1.57 24.76 -9.42
CA ASN A 195 -1.16 23.79 -8.41
C ASN A 195 -0.86 24.44 -7.05
N ARG A 196 -1.33 25.67 -6.82
CA ARG A 196 -1.12 26.42 -5.58
C ARG A 196 -2.44 26.72 -4.90
N VAL A 197 -2.48 26.52 -3.59
CA VAL A 197 -3.60 26.90 -2.75
C VAL A 197 -3.19 28.12 -1.93
N ASN A 198 -3.91 29.24 -2.09
CA ASN A 198 -3.67 30.45 -1.32
C ASN A 198 -4.29 30.31 0.08
N MET A 199 -3.44 30.37 1.10
CA MET A 199 -3.83 30.33 2.53
C MET A 199 -3.78 31.71 3.18
N GLY A 200 -3.72 32.80 2.41
CA GLY A 200 -3.57 34.17 2.87
C GLY A 200 -2.13 34.54 3.22
N SER A 201 -1.57 33.99 4.28
CA SER A 201 -0.19 34.28 4.71
C SER A 201 0.88 33.39 4.05
N ARG A 202 0.49 32.30 3.42
CA ARG A 202 1.36 31.35 2.72
C ARG A 202 0.65 30.65 1.57
N GLU A 203 1.41 30.01 0.72
CA GLU A 203 0.88 29.14 -0.32
C GLU A 203 1.23 27.67 -0.02
N VAL A 204 0.35 26.77 -0.43
CA VAL A 204 0.60 25.32 -0.41
C VAL A 204 0.75 24.84 -1.83
N VAL A 205 1.87 24.20 -2.14
CA VAL A 205 2.11 23.61 -3.45
C VAL A 205 1.54 22.19 -3.49
N VAL A 206 0.70 21.90 -4.48
CA VAL A 206 0.10 20.57 -4.66
C VAL A 206 0.54 20.03 -6.00
N ASN A 207 1.24 18.88 -6.02
CA ASN A 207 1.82 18.39 -7.26
C ASN A 207 1.79 16.87 -7.38
N THR A 208 2.12 16.38 -8.57
CA THR A 208 2.17 14.97 -8.92
C THR A 208 3.61 14.48 -8.94
N PHE A 209 3.89 13.44 -8.15
CA PHE A 209 5.19 12.79 -8.06
C PHE A 209 4.99 11.27 -8.15
N PRO A 210 4.92 10.69 -9.36
CA PRO A 210 4.71 9.24 -9.53
C PRO A 210 5.87 8.46 -8.91
N MET A 211 5.58 7.55 -7.98
CA MET A 211 6.60 6.70 -7.39
C MET A 211 7.14 5.71 -8.42
N GLY A 212 8.46 5.56 -8.45
CA GLY A 212 9.17 4.55 -9.23
C GLY A 212 9.50 3.31 -8.41
N ILE A 213 10.40 2.48 -8.96
CA ILE A 213 11.05 1.35 -8.29
C ILE A 213 12.56 1.51 -8.33
N ASP A 214 13.27 0.71 -7.56
CA ASP A 214 14.72 0.54 -7.70
C ASP A 214 15.01 -0.39 -8.89
N TYR A 215 15.02 0.18 -10.09
CA TYR A 215 15.25 -0.57 -11.33
C TYR A 215 16.52 -1.41 -11.26
N SER A 216 17.64 -0.85 -10.76
CA SER A 216 18.92 -1.55 -10.68
C SER A 216 18.81 -2.80 -9.81
N LYS A 217 18.10 -2.73 -8.67
CA LYS A 217 17.90 -3.88 -7.77
C LYS A 217 17.25 -5.06 -8.51
N PHE A 218 16.16 -4.81 -9.26
CA PHE A 218 15.46 -5.86 -10.00
C PHE A 218 16.26 -6.35 -11.21
N HIS A 219 16.78 -5.42 -12.00
CA HIS A 219 17.53 -5.75 -13.23
C HIS A 219 18.80 -6.55 -12.95
N ASP A 220 19.60 -6.13 -11.95
CA ASP A 220 20.85 -6.83 -11.62
C ASP A 220 20.60 -8.19 -10.99
N ALA A 221 19.54 -8.31 -10.15
CA ALA A 221 19.11 -9.61 -9.64
C ALA A 221 18.69 -10.54 -10.79
N ALA A 222 17.88 -10.06 -11.74
CA ALA A 222 17.49 -10.85 -12.90
C ALA A 222 18.70 -11.32 -13.73
N LYS A 223 19.71 -10.47 -13.95
CA LYS A 223 20.96 -10.86 -14.62
C LYS A 223 21.72 -11.94 -13.87
N LEU A 224 21.82 -11.86 -12.54
CA LEU A 224 22.46 -12.87 -11.72
C LEU A 224 21.73 -14.20 -11.81
N HIS A 225 20.40 -14.20 -11.67
CA HIS A 225 19.56 -15.40 -11.75
C HIS A 225 19.62 -16.08 -13.12
N LYS A 226 19.75 -15.31 -14.20
CA LYS A 226 19.94 -15.87 -15.56
C LYS A 226 21.24 -16.65 -15.70
N ARG A 227 22.27 -16.29 -14.91
CA ARG A 227 23.61 -16.94 -14.97
C ARG A 227 23.77 -18.12 -14.01
N GLN A 228 22.80 -18.33 -13.10
CA GLN A 228 22.85 -19.41 -12.11
C GLN A 228 22.89 -20.78 -12.78
N LYS A 229 23.79 -21.67 -12.28
CA LYS A 229 23.83 -23.07 -12.69
C LYS A 229 22.59 -23.81 -12.16
N LYS A 230 22.18 -24.89 -12.85
CA LYS A 230 21.03 -25.71 -12.42
C LYS A 230 21.09 -26.17 -10.95
N SER A 231 22.29 -26.51 -10.47
CA SER A 231 22.53 -26.95 -9.08
C SER A 231 22.32 -25.85 -8.00
N GLN A 232 22.15 -24.59 -8.43
CA GLN A 232 21.95 -23.43 -7.57
C GLN A 232 20.52 -22.88 -7.65
N GLN A 233 19.65 -23.53 -8.44
CA GLN A 233 18.26 -23.12 -8.59
C GLN A 233 17.42 -23.60 -7.39
N SER A 234 16.50 -22.76 -6.92
CA SER A 234 15.52 -23.16 -5.92
C SER A 234 14.57 -24.25 -6.45
N ASP A 235 14.00 -25.05 -5.55
CA ASP A 235 12.97 -26.03 -5.92
C ASP A 235 11.79 -25.35 -6.62
N PHE A 236 11.46 -24.13 -6.20
CA PHE A 236 10.41 -23.32 -6.82
C PHE A 236 10.72 -23.00 -8.28
N LYS A 237 11.93 -22.55 -8.58
CA LYS A 237 12.39 -22.30 -9.96
C LYS A 237 12.38 -23.56 -10.82
N ILE A 238 12.76 -24.69 -10.24
CA ILE A 238 12.72 -25.99 -10.93
C ILE A 238 11.29 -26.34 -11.34
N GLN A 239 10.32 -26.18 -10.43
CA GLN A 239 8.90 -26.44 -10.70
C GLN A 239 8.33 -25.52 -11.80
N LEU A 240 8.67 -24.23 -11.76
CA LEU A 240 8.27 -23.28 -12.80
C LEU A 240 8.82 -23.65 -14.17
N ASN A 241 10.11 -24.06 -14.23
CA ASN A 241 10.77 -24.49 -15.45
C ASN A 241 10.18 -25.79 -16.02
N LEU A 242 9.75 -26.73 -15.17
CA LEU A 242 9.08 -27.96 -15.60
C LEU A 242 7.76 -27.64 -16.29
N HIS A 243 7.00 -26.69 -15.78
CA HIS A 243 5.76 -26.25 -16.46
C HIS A 243 6.05 -25.68 -17.85
N LYS A 244 7.03 -24.78 -17.98
CA LYS A 244 7.40 -24.20 -19.28
C LYS A 244 7.88 -25.21 -20.31
N LYS A 245 8.42 -26.33 -19.88
CA LYS A 245 8.89 -27.42 -20.76
C LYS A 245 7.83 -28.44 -21.14
N SER A 246 6.64 -28.36 -20.50
CA SER A 246 5.56 -29.32 -20.80
C SER A 246 5.00 -29.17 -22.22
N SER A 247 5.12 -27.96 -22.80
CA SER A 247 4.77 -27.66 -24.19
C SER A 247 5.52 -26.40 -24.63
N ASP A 248 5.93 -26.30 -25.89
CA ASP A 248 6.54 -25.09 -26.46
C ASP A 248 5.60 -23.88 -26.43
N ASP A 249 4.28 -24.13 -26.40
CA ASP A 249 3.22 -23.10 -26.32
C ASP A 249 2.79 -22.75 -24.89
N SER A 250 3.42 -23.34 -23.85
CA SER A 250 3.02 -23.08 -22.46
C SER A 250 3.27 -21.65 -22.05
N LYS A 251 2.23 -20.96 -21.52
CA LYS A 251 2.28 -19.59 -21.05
C LYS A 251 1.96 -19.51 -19.56
N LEU A 252 2.69 -18.65 -18.87
CA LEU A 252 2.53 -18.38 -17.45
C LEU A 252 2.05 -16.95 -17.25
N ILE A 253 0.82 -16.83 -16.72
CA ILE A 253 0.22 -15.54 -16.37
C ILE A 253 0.45 -15.32 -14.89
N LEU A 254 1.08 -14.21 -14.55
CA LEU A 254 1.44 -13.84 -13.18
C LEU A 254 0.48 -12.83 -12.60
N SER A 255 0.10 -13.04 -11.36
CA SER A 255 -0.71 -12.13 -10.56
C SER A 255 -0.13 -12.03 -9.15
N ILE A 256 0.34 -10.85 -8.77
CA ILE A 256 0.90 -10.60 -7.43
C ILE A 256 0.19 -9.42 -6.80
N ASP A 257 -0.42 -9.64 -5.64
CA ASP A 257 -1.06 -8.58 -4.86
C ASP A 257 -1.09 -8.93 -3.37
N ARG A 258 -1.24 -7.90 -2.52
CA ARG A 258 -1.82 -8.14 -1.20
C ARG A 258 -3.27 -8.56 -1.39
N LEU A 259 -3.75 -9.50 -0.57
CA LEU A 259 -5.16 -9.89 -0.65
C LEU A 259 -6.04 -8.74 -0.14
N ASP A 260 -6.52 -7.93 -1.07
CA ASP A 260 -7.33 -6.75 -0.84
C ASP A 260 -8.41 -6.66 -1.92
N TYR A 261 -9.63 -6.26 -1.54
CA TYR A 261 -10.75 -6.15 -2.49
C TYR A 261 -10.51 -5.10 -3.57
N THR A 262 -9.69 -4.09 -3.29
CA THR A 262 -9.30 -3.06 -4.26
C THR A 262 -8.49 -3.61 -5.43
N LYS A 263 -7.86 -4.78 -5.27
CA LYS A 263 -7.01 -5.42 -6.27
C LYS A 263 -7.77 -6.25 -7.32
N GLY A 264 -9.08 -6.38 -7.18
CA GLY A 264 -9.93 -7.05 -8.17
C GLY A 264 -9.65 -8.54 -8.34
N VAL A 265 -9.20 -9.22 -7.28
CA VAL A 265 -8.77 -10.63 -7.30
C VAL A 265 -9.87 -11.55 -7.81
N ILE A 266 -11.11 -11.39 -7.33
CA ILE A 266 -12.27 -12.20 -7.75
C ILE A 266 -12.59 -11.97 -9.24
N ASN A 267 -12.59 -10.71 -9.68
CA ASN A 267 -12.85 -10.39 -11.09
C ASN A 267 -11.79 -10.97 -12.02
N ARG A 268 -10.53 -10.97 -11.58
CA ARG A 268 -9.40 -11.58 -12.28
C ARG A 268 -9.60 -13.07 -12.48
N MET A 269 -10.02 -13.79 -11.43
CA MET A 269 -10.31 -15.23 -11.53
C MET A 269 -11.51 -15.52 -12.43
N ARG A 270 -12.58 -14.73 -12.35
CA ARG A 270 -13.72 -14.83 -13.25
C ARG A 270 -13.32 -14.62 -14.72
N ALA A 271 -12.49 -13.61 -14.97
CA ALA A 271 -11.97 -13.35 -16.32
C ALA A 271 -11.13 -14.52 -16.86
N PHE A 272 -10.27 -15.11 -16.01
CA PHE A 272 -9.47 -16.26 -16.38
C PHE A 272 -10.33 -17.52 -16.61
N GLU A 273 -11.34 -17.76 -15.77
CA GLU A 273 -12.31 -18.85 -15.97
C GLU A 273 -13.03 -18.71 -17.32
N LEU A 274 -13.57 -17.52 -17.59
CA LEU A 274 -14.27 -17.24 -18.85
C LEU A 274 -13.34 -17.36 -20.06
N PHE A 275 -12.07 -17.01 -19.91
CA PHE A 275 -11.05 -17.20 -20.95
C PHE A 275 -10.88 -18.69 -21.30
N LEU A 276 -10.75 -19.56 -20.29
CA LEU A 276 -10.62 -21.01 -20.50
C LEU A 276 -11.89 -21.63 -21.11
N GLU A 277 -13.07 -21.16 -20.72
CA GLU A 277 -14.35 -21.62 -21.29
C GLU A 277 -14.49 -21.29 -22.77
N LYS A 278 -14.08 -20.08 -23.15
CA LYS A 278 -14.22 -19.60 -24.53
C LYS A 278 -13.12 -20.05 -25.47
N ASN A 279 -12.00 -20.49 -24.93
CA ASN A 279 -10.81 -20.82 -25.69
C ASN A 279 -10.22 -22.17 -25.21
N PRO A 280 -10.93 -23.29 -25.47
CA PRO A 280 -10.51 -24.61 -25.00
C PRO A 280 -9.16 -25.05 -25.56
N GLU A 281 -8.69 -24.49 -26.66
CA GLU A 281 -7.37 -24.71 -27.23
C GLU A 281 -6.20 -24.26 -26.35
N TYR A 282 -6.48 -23.43 -25.31
CA TYR A 282 -5.50 -23.01 -24.31
C TYR A 282 -5.50 -23.88 -23.06
N LEU A 283 -6.40 -24.83 -22.92
CA LEU A 283 -6.36 -25.81 -21.84
C LEU A 283 -4.99 -26.56 -21.87
N GLU A 284 -4.43 -26.81 -20.70
CA GLU A 284 -3.11 -27.37 -20.50
C GLU A 284 -1.92 -26.49 -20.96
N LYS A 285 -2.17 -25.42 -21.73
CA LYS A 285 -1.13 -24.51 -22.24
C LYS A 285 -0.93 -23.26 -21.40
N VAL A 286 -1.95 -22.77 -20.70
CA VAL A 286 -1.85 -21.56 -19.87
C VAL A 286 -2.05 -21.87 -18.40
N ARG A 287 -1.34 -21.17 -17.54
CA ARG A 287 -1.50 -21.26 -16.08
C ARG A 287 -1.47 -19.87 -15.46
N LEU A 288 -2.42 -19.63 -14.55
CA LEU A 288 -2.45 -18.42 -13.71
C LEU A 288 -1.73 -18.71 -12.39
N VAL A 289 -0.62 -18.05 -12.15
CA VAL A 289 0.11 -18.07 -10.86
C VAL A 289 -0.34 -16.87 -10.06
N MET A 290 -1.00 -17.11 -8.95
CA MET A 290 -1.50 -16.08 -8.05
C MET A 290 -0.70 -16.11 -6.75
N LEU A 291 0.08 -15.07 -6.51
CA LEU A 291 0.73 -14.81 -5.22
C LEU A 291 -0.08 -13.75 -4.47
N SER A 292 -0.76 -14.15 -3.40
CA SER A 292 -1.54 -13.27 -2.55
C SER A 292 -0.91 -13.18 -1.16
N VAL A 293 -0.50 -11.99 -0.78
CA VAL A 293 0.07 -11.76 0.56
C VAL A 293 -1.04 -11.37 1.53
N ALA A 294 -1.03 -11.97 2.73
CA ALA A 294 -2.01 -11.65 3.75
C ALA A 294 -2.00 -10.15 4.09
N SER A 295 -3.19 -9.55 4.17
CA SER A 295 -3.37 -8.16 4.54
C SER A 295 -4.56 -8.03 5.47
N ARG A 296 -4.43 -7.26 6.56
CA ARG A 296 -5.52 -6.87 7.46
C ARG A 296 -6.45 -8.03 7.86
N SER A 297 -5.88 -9.21 8.13
CA SER A 297 -6.61 -10.46 8.37
C SER A 297 -7.63 -10.40 9.52
N ASN A 298 -7.55 -9.39 10.39
CA ASN A 298 -8.50 -9.17 11.48
C ASN A 298 -9.79 -8.45 11.04
N VAL A 299 -9.82 -7.84 9.84
CA VAL A 299 -10.97 -7.12 9.30
C VAL A 299 -11.92 -8.11 8.61
N PRO A 300 -13.25 -8.10 8.93
CA PRO A 300 -14.21 -9.08 8.40
C PRO A 300 -14.26 -9.17 6.88
N GLU A 301 -14.19 -8.04 6.19
CA GLU A 301 -14.22 -7.93 4.72
C GLU A 301 -13.04 -8.70 4.08
N TYR A 302 -11.86 -8.67 4.71
CA TYR A 302 -10.69 -9.41 4.23
C TYR A 302 -10.77 -10.91 4.50
N LYS A 303 -11.38 -11.31 5.63
CA LYS A 303 -11.68 -12.72 5.91
C LYS A 303 -12.65 -13.28 4.88
N LYS A 304 -13.70 -12.54 4.56
CA LYS A 304 -14.67 -12.90 3.53
C LYS A 304 -14.02 -13.04 2.16
N LEU A 305 -13.19 -12.05 1.77
CA LEU A 305 -12.44 -12.09 0.51
C LEU A 305 -11.52 -13.32 0.43
N LYS A 306 -10.81 -13.66 1.54
CA LYS A 306 -9.97 -14.86 1.57
C LYS A 306 -10.77 -16.14 1.31
N LYS A 307 -11.89 -16.29 2.02
CA LYS A 307 -12.79 -17.45 1.84
C LYS A 307 -13.30 -17.52 0.40
N GLU A 308 -13.80 -16.43 -0.15
CA GLU A 308 -14.28 -16.35 -1.52
C GLU A 308 -13.18 -16.68 -2.53
N THR A 309 -11.95 -16.19 -2.30
CA THR A 309 -10.79 -16.51 -3.15
C THR A 309 -10.50 -18.01 -3.15
N ASP A 310 -10.48 -18.67 -1.97
CA ASP A 310 -10.23 -20.10 -1.86
C ASP A 310 -11.31 -20.93 -2.56
N GLU A 311 -12.59 -20.54 -2.42
CA GLU A 311 -13.73 -21.17 -3.08
C GLU A 311 -13.61 -21.06 -4.62
N PHE A 312 -13.24 -19.87 -5.13
CA PHE A 312 -13.04 -19.67 -6.57
C PHE A 312 -11.88 -20.50 -7.12
N VAL A 313 -10.74 -20.52 -6.43
CA VAL A 313 -9.59 -21.33 -6.83
C VAL A 313 -9.97 -22.82 -6.87
N GLY A 314 -10.62 -23.31 -5.81
CA GLY A 314 -11.09 -24.71 -5.73
C GLY A 314 -12.06 -25.05 -6.85
N ARG A 315 -13.01 -24.18 -7.15
CA ARG A 315 -14.03 -24.37 -8.20
C ARG A 315 -13.41 -24.40 -9.60
N ILE A 316 -12.54 -23.44 -9.91
CA ILE A 316 -11.91 -23.36 -11.24
C ILE A 316 -10.97 -24.54 -11.45
N ASN A 317 -10.16 -24.87 -10.44
CA ASN A 317 -9.25 -26.02 -10.51
C ASN A 317 -10.06 -27.33 -10.63
N GLY A 318 -11.12 -27.53 -9.88
CA GLY A 318 -11.98 -28.71 -9.98
C GLY A 318 -12.69 -28.85 -11.33
N LYS A 319 -12.97 -27.72 -11.99
CA LYS A 319 -13.65 -27.70 -13.30
C LYS A 319 -12.71 -28.05 -14.47
N PHE A 320 -11.47 -27.56 -14.45
CA PHE A 320 -10.60 -27.61 -15.63
C PHE A 320 -9.33 -28.44 -15.42
N ALA A 321 -8.94 -28.82 -14.20
CA ALA A 321 -7.71 -29.56 -13.97
C ALA A 321 -7.74 -30.93 -14.64
N THR A 322 -6.57 -31.34 -15.11
CA THR A 322 -6.29 -32.70 -15.57
C THR A 322 -5.26 -33.35 -14.65
N VAL A 323 -4.89 -34.62 -14.91
CA VAL A 323 -3.93 -35.34 -14.08
C VAL A 323 -2.58 -34.60 -13.99
N ASN A 324 -2.17 -33.93 -15.08
CA ASN A 324 -0.85 -33.29 -15.21
C ASN A 324 -0.91 -31.76 -15.17
N TRP A 325 -2.09 -31.18 -15.11
CA TRP A 325 -2.22 -29.73 -15.21
C TRP A 325 -3.29 -29.16 -14.25
N THR A 326 -2.95 -28.05 -13.61
CA THR A 326 -3.84 -27.28 -12.75
C THR A 326 -3.86 -25.85 -13.25
N PRO A 327 -5.02 -25.28 -13.61
CA PRO A 327 -5.10 -23.94 -14.21
C PRO A 327 -4.61 -22.81 -13.30
N ILE A 328 -4.87 -22.90 -11.98
CA ILE A 328 -4.47 -21.87 -11.03
C ILE A 328 -3.52 -22.44 -10.00
N TRP A 329 -2.31 -21.87 -9.92
CA TRP A 329 -1.41 -22.04 -8.79
C TRP A 329 -1.63 -20.88 -7.83
N TYR A 330 -2.13 -21.15 -6.64
CA TYR A 330 -2.47 -20.15 -5.64
C TYR A 330 -1.56 -20.26 -4.42
N TYR A 331 -0.82 -19.17 -4.16
CA TYR A 331 0.07 -19.05 -3.02
C TYR A 331 -0.44 -17.94 -2.10
N TYR A 332 -0.89 -18.30 -0.88
CA TYR A 332 -1.28 -17.35 0.16
C TYR A 332 -0.15 -17.23 1.18
N ARG A 333 0.91 -16.56 0.80
CA ARG A 333 2.12 -16.37 1.63
C ARG A 333 2.96 -15.20 1.13
N GLN A 334 3.94 -14.78 1.94
CA GLN A 334 5.04 -13.96 1.46
C GLN A 334 6.01 -14.83 0.65
N MET A 335 6.75 -14.20 -0.26
CA MET A 335 7.77 -14.83 -1.08
C MET A 335 9.07 -14.05 -0.91
N ASP A 336 10.18 -14.76 -0.84
CA ASP A 336 11.50 -14.13 -0.79
C ASP A 336 11.80 -13.42 -2.10
N PHE A 337 12.70 -12.43 -2.04
CA PHE A 337 13.03 -11.61 -3.21
C PHE A 337 13.59 -12.43 -4.37
N ASP A 338 14.41 -13.42 -4.09
CA ASP A 338 15.02 -14.29 -5.12
C ASP A 338 13.96 -15.14 -5.85
N ASP A 339 13.03 -15.76 -5.13
CA ASP A 339 11.93 -16.51 -5.71
C ASP A 339 10.98 -15.59 -6.51
N LEU A 340 10.79 -14.35 -6.05
CA LEU A 340 10.01 -13.33 -6.75
C LEU A 340 10.66 -12.95 -8.09
N ILE A 341 11.98 -12.77 -8.12
CA ILE A 341 12.73 -12.51 -9.37
C ILE A 341 12.60 -13.68 -10.34
N ASP A 342 12.74 -14.92 -9.86
CA ASP A 342 12.55 -16.11 -10.70
C ASP A 342 11.13 -16.18 -11.28
N LEU A 343 10.13 -15.81 -10.50
CA LEU A 343 8.73 -15.76 -10.93
C LEU A 343 8.50 -14.69 -12.01
N TYR A 344 9.09 -13.50 -11.86
CA TYR A 344 9.05 -12.45 -12.89
C TYR A 344 9.72 -12.91 -14.18
N MET A 345 10.93 -13.50 -14.09
CA MET A 345 11.71 -13.90 -15.26
C MET A 345 11.06 -15.02 -16.07
N ILE A 346 10.29 -15.90 -15.43
CA ILE A 346 9.71 -17.07 -16.10
C ILE A 346 8.31 -16.78 -16.63
N SER A 347 7.64 -15.77 -16.11
CA SER A 347 6.28 -15.40 -16.50
C SER A 347 6.27 -14.68 -17.85
N ASP A 348 5.25 -14.98 -18.64
CA ASP A 348 5.09 -14.39 -19.98
C ASP A 348 4.22 -13.13 -19.94
N ILE A 349 3.27 -13.07 -18.99
CA ILE A 349 2.26 -12.01 -18.88
C ILE A 349 2.08 -11.66 -17.41
N ALA A 350 2.08 -10.38 -17.05
CA ALA A 350 1.60 -9.90 -15.76
C ALA A 350 0.12 -9.47 -15.86
N MET A 351 -0.74 -10.11 -15.08
CA MET A 351 -2.17 -9.78 -15.03
C MET A 351 -2.45 -8.93 -13.79
N ILE A 352 -2.42 -7.62 -13.96
CA ILE A 352 -2.59 -6.62 -12.92
C ILE A 352 -3.90 -5.87 -13.16
N THR A 353 -4.91 -6.14 -12.33
CA THR A 353 -6.29 -5.68 -12.57
C THR A 353 -6.92 -5.06 -11.32
N PRO A 354 -6.28 -4.09 -10.65
CA PRO A 354 -6.91 -3.42 -9.52
C PRO A 354 -8.16 -2.68 -10.00
N VAL A 355 -9.20 -2.66 -9.17
CA VAL A 355 -10.39 -1.83 -9.43
C VAL A 355 -9.99 -0.37 -9.31
N ARG A 356 -9.20 -0.05 -8.30
CA ARG A 356 -8.55 1.25 -8.10
C ARG A 356 -7.30 1.08 -7.23
N ASP A 357 -6.24 1.78 -7.59
CA ASP A 357 -4.98 1.75 -6.85
C ASP A 357 -4.32 3.14 -6.85
N GLY A 358 -3.50 3.43 -5.85
CA GLY A 358 -2.70 4.65 -5.82
C GLY A 358 -1.61 4.63 -6.89
N MET A 359 -0.74 3.63 -6.78
CA MET A 359 0.30 3.28 -7.75
C MET A 359 0.63 1.80 -7.58
N ASN A 360 0.46 1.01 -8.63
CA ASN A 360 0.82 -0.41 -8.61
C ASN A 360 2.31 -0.57 -8.95
N LEU A 361 3.11 -0.91 -7.94
CA LEU A 361 4.56 -1.07 -8.13
C LEU A 361 4.90 -2.38 -8.85
N VAL A 362 4.11 -3.44 -8.65
CA VAL A 362 4.31 -4.74 -9.35
C VAL A 362 4.30 -4.56 -10.88
N ALA A 363 3.48 -3.64 -11.39
CA ALA A 363 3.46 -3.28 -12.81
C ALA A 363 4.75 -2.60 -13.31
N LYS A 364 5.59 -2.13 -12.40
CA LYS A 364 6.88 -1.50 -12.71
C LYS A 364 8.05 -2.43 -12.45
N GLU A 365 7.86 -3.41 -11.56
CA GLU A 365 8.84 -4.44 -11.22
C GLU A 365 8.92 -5.50 -12.31
N PHE A 366 7.78 -5.91 -12.91
CA PHE A 366 7.67 -6.83 -14.03
C PHE A 366 8.14 -6.19 -15.34
#